data_c74806423cbffe2fa6c1dc0b6a9af1a5
#
_entry.id   c74806423cbffe2fa6c1dc0b6a9af1a5
#
_cell.length_a   1.000
_cell.length_b   1.000
_cell.length_c   1.000
_cell.angle_alpha   90.00
_cell.angle_beta   90.00
_cell.angle_gamma   90.00
#
_symmetry.space_group_name_H-M   'P 1'
#
loop_
_entity.id
_entity.type
_entity.pdbx_description
1 polymer ?
#
loop_
_entity_poly.entity_id
_entity_poly.type
_entity_poly.pdbx_seq_one_letter_code
_entity_poly.pdbx_strand_id
1 'polypeptide(L)'
;VSAPTAENENTPTLAARIGRSEIPVVIMAFVFAFLISAVLILISNEDVRQSATYLFARPSDFFRASWDAIVSAYDALFRGAVYDYRARTSTQAWNRLIETLTVATPLIIAALGMAVGFRAGLFNIGGTGQLIVGSAAAAWVGFGLSLPPVIHLIAALAAGIAAGGLWGGIAGFLKARFDANEVITTIMLNWIAVNLLAWLLTTAAFRAPNVLTPQSPQVKATAMLPRLLGDQFRLHLGFVIMLLAALFLWWLMSRSTLGFRFRAVGENPRAAQVAGISVGTSSFLVMLIAGGLVGLGGAVNVLGTEHSLNDGIAGSIGFDAITVALLGRSGPVGIILAGILFAGLSTGGRYMEGQGVPIDLVAVIQALVVLFIAAPPLVRRMSGLNLLTRPRRTAAAKEA
;
A
#
# COMPACT_ATOMS: atom_id res chain seq x y z
N VAL A 1 -13.88 32.98 55.33
CA VAL A 1 -14.20 32.50 53.97
C VAL A 1 -13.02 32.83 53.08
N SER A 2 -12.07 31.87 52.96
CA SER A 2 -10.91 31.97 52.08
C SER A 2 -11.32 31.50 50.67
N ALA A 3 -11.09 32.34 49.68
CA ALA A 3 -11.31 32.01 48.27
C ALA A 3 -10.35 30.90 47.83
N PRO A 4 -10.77 29.95 46.94
CA PRO A 4 -9.88 28.96 46.42
C PRO A 4 -8.91 29.62 45.44
N THR A 5 -7.62 29.40 45.68
CA THR A 5 -6.52 29.76 44.77
C THR A 5 -6.71 29.05 43.44
N ALA A 6 -6.68 29.81 42.34
CA ALA A 6 -6.74 29.32 40.99
C ALA A 6 -5.62 28.28 40.75
N GLU A 7 -6.00 27.04 40.43
CA GLU A 7 -5.12 26.04 39.91
C GLU A 7 -4.48 26.56 38.61
N ASN A 8 -3.19 26.69 38.65
CA ASN A 8 -2.35 26.97 37.49
C ASN A 8 -2.50 25.81 36.50
N GLU A 9 -3.40 25.93 35.53
CA GLU A 9 -3.45 25.01 34.37
C GLU A 9 -2.11 25.04 33.71
N ASN A 10 -1.31 24.00 33.97
CA ASN A 10 -0.05 23.71 33.24
C ASN A 10 -0.38 23.47 31.76
N THR A 11 -0.50 24.53 30.98
CA THR A 11 -0.56 24.44 29.54
C THR A 11 0.75 23.76 29.09
N PRO A 12 0.66 22.59 28.42
CA PRO A 12 1.85 21.86 28.01
C PRO A 12 2.68 22.75 27.08
N THR A 13 3.97 22.88 27.39
CA THR A 13 4.93 23.63 26.57
C THR A 13 4.90 23.17 25.12
N LEU A 14 5.17 24.07 24.16
CA LEU A 14 5.22 23.75 22.73
C LEU A 14 6.08 22.50 22.46
N ALA A 15 7.22 22.35 23.15
CA ALA A 15 8.07 21.15 23.07
C ALA A 15 7.36 19.87 23.53
N ALA A 16 6.52 19.95 24.59
CA ALA A 16 5.73 18.82 25.06
C ALA A 16 4.58 18.46 24.09
N ARG A 17 3.98 19.45 23.42
CA ARG A 17 2.98 19.23 22.37
C ARG A 17 3.61 18.58 21.13
N ILE A 18 4.76 19.08 20.70
CA ILE A 18 5.52 18.52 19.57
C ILE A 18 5.98 17.09 19.89
N GLY A 19 6.53 16.83 21.07
CA GLY A 19 6.97 15.50 21.48
C GLY A 19 5.83 14.46 21.62
N ARG A 20 4.59 14.91 21.84
CA ARG A 20 3.38 14.06 21.85
C ARG A 20 2.76 13.88 20.48
N SER A 21 3.06 14.74 19.50
CA SER A 21 2.57 14.59 18.14
C SER A 21 3.24 13.39 17.45
N GLU A 22 2.57 12.82 16.47
CA GLU A 22 3.10 11.68 15.70
C GLU A 22 4.02 12.12 14.58
N ILE A 23 3.91 13.38 14.14
CA ILE A 23 4.67 13.94 13.01
C ILE A 23 6.18 13.83 13.21
N PRO A 24 6.78 14.24 14.36
CA PRO A 24 8.22 14.06 14.58
C PRO A 24 8.66 12.60 14.56
N VAL A 25 7.81 11.68 15.03
CA VAL A 25 8.12 10.24 15.02
C VAL A 25 8.17 9.72 13.59
N VAL A 26 7.24 10.14 12.75
CA VAL A 26 7.23 9.76 11.32
C VAL A 26 8.45 10.34 10.60
N ILE A 27 8.78 11.62 10.83
CA ILE A 27 9.98 12.25 10.24
C ILE A 27 11.25 11.48 10.67
N MET A 28 11.38 11.18 11.97
CA MET A 28 12.54 10.42 12.48
C MET A 28 12.58 8.99 11.92
N ALA A 29 11.43 8.36 11.70
CA ALA A 29 11.34 7.05 11.06
C ALA A 29 11.96 7.08 9.65
N PHE A 30 11.62 8.11 8.84
CA PHE A 30 12.23 8.32 7.53
C PHE A 30 13.73 8.57 7.64
N VAL A 31 14.16 9.45 8.55
CA VAL A 31 15.59 9.75 8.75
C VAL A 31 16.36 8.47 9.05
N PHE A 32 15.88 7.64 10.00
CA PHE A 32 16.56 6.38 10.33
C PHE A 32 16.56 5.39 9.16
N ALA A 33 15.42 5.26 8.43
CA ALA A 33 15.36 4.40 7.27
C ALA A 33 16.38 4.83 6.21
N PHE A 34 16.44 6.11 5.89
CA PHE A 34 17.38 6.64 4.89
C PHE A 34 18.83 6.56 5.38
N LEU A 35 19.13 6.80 6.65
CA LEU A 35 20.49 6.65 7.18
C LEU A 35 21.00 5.20 7.08
N ILE A 36 20.14 4.22 7.46
CA ILE A 36 20.53 2.81 7.34
C ILE A 36 20.65 2.43 5.86
N SER A 37 19.73 2.90 5.02
CA SER A 37 19.80 2.67 3.58
C SER A 37 21.05 3.29 2.94
N ALA A 38 21.51 4.45 3.42
CA ALA A 38 22.76 5.05 2.97
C ALA A 38 23.97 4.13 3.26
N VAL A 39 24.01 3.54 4.46
CA VAL A 39 25.07 2.58 4.82
C VAL A 39 25.02 1.36 3.89
N LEU A 40 23.83 0.84 3.58
CA LEU A 40 23.69 -0.30 2.68
C LEU A 40 24.10 0.05 1.24
N ILE A 41 23.78 1.25 0.76
CA ILE A 41 24.24 1.76 -0.55
C ILE A 41 25.75 1.80 -0.59
N LEU A 42 26.42 2.29 0.46
CA LEU A 42 27.88 2.34 0.53
C LEU A 42 28.53 0.94 0.48
N ILE A 43 27.96 -0.01 1.21
CA ILE A 43 28.46 -1.40 1.22
C ILE A 43 28.28 -2.08 -0.14
N SER A 44 27.20 -1.76 -0.85
CA SER A 44 26.85 -2.35 -2.14
C SER A 44 27.57 -1.70 -3.31
N ASN A 45 28.00 -0.44 -3.20
CA ASN A 45 28.62 0.31 -4.29
C ASN A 45 30.06 -0.12 -4.51
N GLU A 46 30.40 -0.45 -5.77
CA GLU A 46 31.72 -0.97 -6.13
C GLU A 46 32.82 0.08 -6.02
N ASP A 47 32.59 1.31 -6.42
CA ASP A 47 33.55 2.40 -6.34
C ASP A 47 33.92 2.70 -4.89
N VAL A 48 32.96 2.65 -3.98
CA VAL A 48 33.17 2.81 -2.54
C VAL A 48 34.02 1.65 -2.00
N ARG A 49 33.72 0.41 -2.39
CA ARG A 49 34.50 -0.76 -1.96
C ARG A 49 35.92 -0.73 -2.48
N GLN A 50 36.14 -0.33 -3.73
CA GLN A 50 37.47 -0.17 -4.31
C GLN A 50 38.25 0.93 -3.59
N SER A 51 37.65 2.10 -3.36
CA SER A 51 38.30 3.21 -2.64
C SER A 51 38.61 2.87 -1.18
N ALA A 52 37.81 1.99 -0.57
CA ALA A 52 38.09 1.51 0.80
C ALA A 52 39.38 0.69 0.91
N THR A 53 39.84 0.02 -0.16
CA THR A 53 41.07 -0.78 -0.14
C THR A 53 42.34 0.06 0.04
N TYR A 54 42.29 1.32 -0.35
CA TYR A 54 43.40 2.28 -0.19
C TYR A 54 43.04 3.52 0.62
N LEU A 55 42.05 3.38 1.52
CA LEU A 55 41.52 4.45 2.39
C LEU A 55 42.63 5.25 3.10
N PHE A 56 43.61 4.58 3.62
CA PHE A 56 44.71 5.23 4.38
C PHE A 56 45.69 5.97 3.48
N ALA A 57 45.79 5.60 2.19
CA ALA A 57 46.65 6.29 1.22
C ALA A 57 45.97 7.55 0.65
N ARG A 58 44.66 7.47 0.36
CA ARG A 58 43.88 8.57 -0.19
C ARG A 58 42.47 8.62 0.42
N PRO A 59 42.30 9.15 1.63
CA PRO A 59 41.01 9.23 2.29
C PRO A 59 39.94 10.03 1.51
N SER A 60 40.40 11.06 0.78
CA SER A 60 39.50 11.91 -0.02
C SER A 60 38.70 11.14 -1.06
N ASP A 61 39.30 10.12 -1.67
CA ASP A 61 38.65 9.34 -2.73
C ASP A 61 37.50 8.50 -2.16
N PHE A 62 37.71 7.91 -0.99
CA PHE A 62 36.66 7.18 -0.29
C PHE A 62 35.49 8.06 0.12
N PHE A 63 35.75 9.22 0.72
CA PHE A 63 34.69 10.12 1.13
C PHE A 63 33.93 10.70 -0.07
N ARG A 64 34.63 11.00 -1.17
CA ARG A 64 34.02 11.47 -2.39
C ARG A 64 33.15 10.38 -3.03
N ALA A 65 33.67 9.17 -3.22
CA ALA A 65 32.92 8.04 -3.75
C ALA A 65 31.68 7.74 -2.89
N SER A 66 31.83 7.78 -1.56
CA SER A 66 30.72 7.58 -0.63
C SER A 66 29.64 8.65 -0.76
N TRP A 67 30.02 9.91 -0.83
CA TRP A 67 29.10 11.04 -1.02
C TRP A 67 28.37 10.93 -2.34
N ASP A 68 29.12 10.70 -3.43
CA ASP A 68 28.56 10.60 -4.80
C ASP A 68 27.60 9.40 -4.89
N ALA A 69 27.91 8.25 -4.26
CA ALA A 69 27.05 7.08 -4.23
C ALA A 69 25.71 7.37 -3.50
N ILE A 70 25.75 8.01 -2.35
CA ILE A 70 24.54 8.34 -1.58
C ILE A 70 23.69 9.38 -2.32
N VAL A 71 24.32 10.47 -2.77
CA VAL A 71 23.62 11.55 -3.43
C VAL A 71 23.00 11.10 -4.75
N SER A 72 23.74 10.33 -5.58
CA SER A 72 23.22 9.82 -6.84
C SER A 72 22.04 8.86 -6.65
N ALA A 73 22.09 8.00 -5.63
CA ALA A 73 21.01 7.07 -5.32
C ALA A 73 19.73 7.80 -4.89
N TYR A 74 19.82 8.75 -3.96
CA TYR A 74 18.64 9.51 -3.50
C TYR A 74 18.14 10.51 -4.53
N ASP A 75 19.05 11.11 -5.32
CA ASP A 75 18.68 11.91 -6.48
C ASP A 75 17.86 11.10 -7.49
N ALA A 76 18.33 9.89 -7.81
CA ALA A 76 17.62 8.96 -8.68
C ALA A 76 16.25 8.56 -8.13
N LEU A 77 16.17 8.28 -6.83
CA LEU A 77 14.90 7.98 -6.15
C LEU A 77 13.89 9.11 -6.31
N PHE A 78 14.30 10.34 -5.99
CA PHE A 78 13.43 11.52 -6.10
C PHE A 78 13.01 11.78 -7.55
N ARG A 79 13.97 11.77 -8.48
CA ARG A 79 13.72 11.99 -9.90
C ARG A 79 12.82 10.93 -10.51
N GLY A 80 12.94 9.68 -10.07
CA GLY A 80 12.09 8.58 -10.53
C GLY A 80 10.67 8.62 -9.93
N ALA A 81 10.52 9.12 -8.70
CA ALA A 81 9.26 9.10 -7.97
C ALA A 81 8.42 10.36 -8.12
N VAL A 82 9.06 11.54 -8.16
CA VAL A 82 8.36 12.82 -8.02
C VAL A 82 8.54 13.72 -9.25
N TYR A 83 9.78 14.14 -9.52
CA TYR A 83 10.03 15.13 -10.56
C TYR A 83 11.43 15.01 -11.13
N ASP A 84 11.54 14.77 -12.43
CA ASP A 84 12.84 14.68 -13.09
C ASP A 84 13.27 16.05 -13.64
N TYR A 85 13.99 16.80 -12.83
CA TYR A 85 14.50 18.13 -13.20
C TYR A 85 15.63 18.12 -14.25
N ARG A 86 16.12 16.92 -14.65
CA ARG A 86 17.07 16.73 -15.76
C ARG A 86 16.37 16.34 -17.06
N ALA A 87 15.03 16.23 -17.04
CA ALA A 87 14.27 15.90 -18.23
C ALA A 87 14.33 17.02 -19.27
N ARG A 88 14.27 16.65 -20.54
CA ARG A 88 14.35 17.60 -21.67
C ARG A 88 13.09 18.46 -21.81
N THR A 89 11.96 17.97 -21.35
CA THR A 89 10.67 18.66 -21.44
C THR A 89 9.95 18.64 -20.10
N SER A 90 9.15 19.67 -19.83
CA SER A 90 8.31 19.74 -18.62
C SER A 90 7.35 18.52 -18.51
N THR A 91 6.81 18.07 -19.64
CA THR A 91 5.95 16.88 -19.69
C THR A 91 6.67 15.63 -19.18
N GLN A 92 7.90 15.40 -19.62
CA GLN A 92 8.70 14.26 -19.15
C GLN A 92 9.04 14.37 -17.66
N ALA A 93 9.30 15.61 -17.18
CA ALA A 93 9.58 15.85 -15.77
C ALA A 93 8.40 15.47 -14.86
N TRP A 94 7.19 15.91 -15.20
CA TRP A 94 5.96 15.62 -14.45
C TRP A 94 5.45 14.20 -14.64
N ASN A 95 5.83 13.53 -15.74
CA ASN A 95 5.41 12.15 -16.00
C ASN A 95 5.82 11.18 -14.88
N ARG A 96 6.88 11.48 -14.11
CA ARG A 96 7.33 10.68 -12.96
C ARG A 96 6.29 10.65 -11.84
N LEU A 97 5.79 11.80 -11.44
CA LEU A 97 4.72 11.88 -10.43
C LEU A 97 3.44 11.19 -10.92
N ILE A 98 3.10 11.41 -12.19
CA ILE A 98 1.90 10.84 -12.79
C ILE A 98 2.00 9.31 -12.86
N GLU A 99 3.17 8.76 -13.19
CA GLU A 99 3.42 7.31 -13.15
C GLU A 99 3.32 6.77 -11.72
N THR A 100 3.86 7.50 -10.74
CA THR A 100 3.69 7.15 -9.31
C THR A 100 2.22 7.08 -8.92
N LEU A 101 1.40 8.06 -9.31
CA LEU A 101 -0.04 8.06 -9.03
C LEU A 101 -0.78 6.92 -9.77
N THR A 102 -0.34 6.59 -10.98
CA THR A 102 -0.91 5.48 -11.76
C THR A 102 -0.65 4.14 -11.07
N VAL A 103 0.59 3.88 -10.64
CA VAL A 103 0.98 2.66 -9.91
C VAL A 103 0.34 2.62 -8.52
N ALA A 104 0.20 3.77 -7.85
CA ALA A 104 -0.46 3.86 -6.54
C ALA A 104 -1.95 3.48 -6.59
N THR A 105 -2.62 3.71 -7.72
CA THR A 105 -4.08 3.58 -7.83
C THR A 105 -4.59 2.18 -7.48
N PRO A 106 -4.17 1.08 -8.13
CA PRO A 106 -4.63 -0.27 -7.78
C PRO A 106 -4.17 -0.71 -6.38
N LEU A 107 -2.98 -0.29 -5.96
CA LEU A 107 -2.44 -0.58 -4.64
C LEU A 107 -3.29 0.05 -3.52
N ILE A 108 -3.68 1.31 -3.66
CA ILE A 108 -4.53 2.01 -2.69
C ILE A 108 -5.91 1.34 -2.63
N ILE A 109 -6.53 1.01 -3.78
CA ILE A 109 -7.82 0.33 -3.80
C ILE A 109 -7.75 -1.01 -3.07
N ALA A 110 -6.72 -1.80 -3.32
CA ALA A 110 -6.50 -3.07 -2.63
C ALA A 110 -6.29 -2.85 -1.11
N ALA A 111 -5.50 -1.85 -0.71
CA ALA A 111 -5.26 -1.50 0.69
C ALA A 111 -6.53 -1.03 1.42
N LEU A 112 -7.45 -0.32 0.73
CA LEU A 112 -8.77 0.01 1.26
C LEU A 112 -9.58 -1.25 1.56
N GLY A 113 -9.48 -2.28 0.71
CA GLY A 113 -10.07 -3.59 0.96
C GLY A 113 -9.50 -4.27 2.20
N MET A 114 -8.15 -4.28 2.36
CA MET A 114 -7.50 -4.82 3.56
C MET A 114 -7.94 -4.12 4.84
N ALA A 115 -8.11 -2.79 4.78
CA ALA A 115 -8.54 -1.99 5.92
C ALA A 115 -9.94 -2.36 6.44
N VAL A 116 -10.85 -2.83 5.57
CA VAL A 116 -12.17 -3.35 6.00
C VAL A 116 -11.99 -4.54 6.94
N GLY A 117 -11.12 -5.50 6.56
CA GLY A 117 -10.78 -6.66 7.38
C GLY A 117 -10.19 -6.26 8.73
N PHE A 118 -9.15 -5.42 8.72
CA PHE A 118 -8.45 -5.01 9.95
C PHE A 118 -9.35 -4.30 10.95
N ARG A 119 -10.26 -3.44 10.47
CA ARG A 119 -11.23 -2.77 11.34
C ARG A 119 -12.28 -3.69 11.94
N ALA A 120 -12.47 -4.85 11.36
CA ALA A 120 -13.38 -5.89 11.84
C ALA A 120 -12.65 -7.00 12.63
N GLY A 121 -11.36 -6.80 12.93
CA GLY A 121 -10.55 -7.79 13.65
C GLY A 121 -10.20 -9.04 12.84
N LEU A 122 -10.36 -9.02 11.52
CA LEU A 122 -10.02 -10.11 10.61
C LEU A 122 -8.74 -9.78 9.83
N PHE A 123 -7.82 -10.74 9.82
CA PHE A 123 -6.53 -10.58 9.13
C PHE A 123 -6.58 -11.25 7.75
N ASN A 124 -6.95 -10.46 6.73
CA ASN A 124 -7.02 -10.93 5.35
C ASN A 124 -5.63 -10.86 4.68
N ILE A 125 -4.99 -12.00 4.42
CA ILE A 125 -3.75 -12.10 3.65
C ILE A 125 -4.05 -12.47 2.17
N GLY A 126 -5.32 -12.65 1.83
CA GLY A 126 -5.79 -13.12 0.53
C GLY A 126 -5.77 -12.11 -0.62
N GLY A 127 -5.09 -10.97 -0.42
CA GLY A 127 -5.09 -9.88 -1.40
C GLY A 127 -4.61 -10.27 -2.78
N THR A 128 -3.56 -11.05 -2.86
CA THR A 128 -3.03 -11.53 -4.14
C THR A 128 -4.06 -12.34 -4.91
N GLY A 129 -4.71 -13.30 -4.24
CA GLY A 129 -5.72 -14.16 -4.88
C GLY A 129 -6.98 -13.38 -5.30
N GLN A 130 -7.47 -12.51 -4.43
CA GLN A 130 -8.62 -11.65 -4.70
C GLN A 130 -8.36 -10.70 -5.88
N LEU A 131 -7.16 -10.15 -5.97
CA LEU A 131 -6.72 -9.29 -7.07
C LEU A 131 -6.63 -10.07 -8.38
N ILE A 132 -5.98 -11.25 -8.38
CA ILE A 132 -5.84 -12.12 -9.54
C ILE A 132 -7.21 -12.50 -10.11
N VAL A 133 -8.11 -13.01 -9.26
CA VAL A 133 -9.44 -13.45 -9.70
C VAL A 133 -10.28 -12.29 -10.17
N GLY A 134 -10.18 -11.13 -9.51
CA GLY A 134 -10.82 -9.89 -9.94
C GLY A 134 -10.29 -9.40 -11.30
N SER A 135 -8.96 -9.41 -11.49
CA SER A 135 -8.34 -9.07 -12.78
C SER A 135 -8.76 -10.03 -13.89
N ALA A 136 -8.79 -11.33 -13.61
CA ALA A 136 -9.16 -12.36 -14.60
C ALA A 136 -10.60 -12.19 -15.06
N ALA A 137 -11.55 -11.97 -14.13
CA ALA A 137 -12.93 -11.74 -14.48
C ALA A 137 -13.14 -10.43 -15.26
N ALA A 138 -12.49 -9.34 -14.85
CA ALA A 138 -12.55 -8.07 -15.54
C ALA A 138 -11.95 -8.15 -16.96
N ALA A 139 -10.79 -8.82 -17.09
CA ALA A 139 -10.15 -9.04 -18.39
C ALA A 139 -11.03 -9.87 -19.31
N TRP A 140 -11.60 -10.98 -18.81
CA TRP A 140 -12.48 -11.85 -19.62
C TRP A 140 -13.68 -11.08 -20.17
N VAL A 141 -14.35 -10.28 -19.34
CA VAL A 141 -15.40 -9.37 -19.82
C VAL A 141 -14.84 -8.38 -20.83
N GLY A 142 -13.66 -7.78 -20.55
CA GLY A 142 -13.09 -6.74 -21.37
C GLY A 142 -12.62 -7.16 -22.75
N PHE A 143 -12.13 -8.39 -22.95
CA PHE A 143 -11.77 -8.89 -24.28
C PHE A 143 -12.83 -9.82 -24.90
N GLY A 144 -13.60 -10.54 -24.08
CA GLY A 144 -14.55 -11.56 -24.53
C GLY A 144 -15.88 -10.98 -25.04
N LEU A 145 -16.37 -9.90 -24.41
CA LEU A 145 -17.65 -9.28 -24.79
C LEU A 145 -17.45 -8.11 -25.76
N SER A 146 -18.54 -7.71 -26.44
CA SER A 146 -18.59 -6.53 -27.29
C SER A 146 -19.82 -5.72 -26.91
N LEU A 147 -19.63 -4.78 -25.96
CA LEU A 147 -20.69 -3.92 -25.45
C LEU A 147 -20.36 -2.44 -25.76
N PRO A 148 -21.35 -1.56 -25.71
CA PRO A 148 -21.11 -0.11 -25.80
C PRO A 148 -20.13 0.36 -24.74
N PRO A 149 -19.28 1.39 -24.99
CA PRO A 149 -18.11 1.73 -24.16
C PRO A 149 -18.41 1.87 -22.68
N VAL A 150 -19.41 2.65 -22.28
CA VAL A 150 -19.70 2.89 -20.86
C VAL A 150 -20.23 1.62 -20.18
N ILE A 151 -21.13 0.88 -20.84
CA ILE A 151 -21.71 -0.37 -20.32
C ILE A 151 -20.63 -1.42 -20.21
N HIS A 152 -19.72 -1.50 -21.19
CA HIS A 152 -18.62 -2.45 -21.21
C HIS A 152 -17.66 -2.23 -20.02
N LEU A 153 -17.27 -0.99 -19.80
CA LEU A 153 -16.40 -0.63 -18.67
C LEU A 153 -17.07 -0.95 -17.32
N ILE A 154 -18.34 -0.56 -17.13
CA ILE A 154 -19.07 -0.85 -15.89
C ILE A 154 -19.21 -2.36 -15.68
N ALA A 155 -19.54 -3.13 -16.74
CA ALA A 155 -19.66 -4.58 -16.64
C ALA A 155 -18.32 -5.25 -16.26
N ALA A 156 -17.20 -4.79 -16.86
CA ALA A 156 -15.87 -5.31 -16.54
C ALA A 156 -15.46 -4.99 -15.08
N LEU A 157 -15.70 -3.77 -14.62
CA LEU A 157 -15.42 -3.39 -13.22
C LEU A 157 -16.32 -4.18 -12.25
N ALA A 158 -17.61 -4.32 -12.55
CA ALA A 158 -18.55 -5.10 -11.73
C ALA A 158 -18.15 -6.58 -11.66
N ALA A 159 -17.69 -7.16 -12.77
CA ALA A 159 -17.17 -8.53 -12.80
C ALA A 159 -15.95 -8.70 -11.88
N GLY A 160 -15.03 -7.74 -11.92
CA GLY A 160 -13.87 -7.76 -11.03
C GLY A 160 -14.23 -7.64 -9.55
N ILE A 161 -15.17 -6.74 -9.20
CA ILE A 161 -15.68 -6.59 -7.83
C ILE A 161 -16.36 -7.89 -7.38
N ALA A 162 -17.25 -8.44 -8.20
CA ALA A 162 -17.99 -9.65 -7.86
C ALA A 162 -17.06 -10.86 -7.68
N ALA A 163 -16.13 -11.07 -8.61
CA ALA A 163 -15.20 -12.19 -8.57
C ALA A 163 -14.24 -12.10 -7.39
N GLY A 164 -13.62 -10.94 -7.15
CA GLY A 164 -12.78 -10.72 -5.97
C GLY A 164 -13.55 -10.84 -4.66
N GLY A 165 -14.79 -10.32 -4.64
CA GLY A 165 -15.69 -10.43 -3.49
C GLY A 165 -16.06 -11.87 -3.18
N LEU A 166 -16.47 -12.64 -4.19
CA LEU A 166 -16.79 -14.07 -4.03
C LEU A 166 -15.55 -14.85 -3.57
N TRP A 167 -14.37 -14.56 -4.14
CA TRP A 167 -13.13 -15.21 -3.72
C TRP A 167 -12.79 -14.96 -2.26
N GLY A 168 -12.89 -13.70 -1.81
CA GLY A 168 -12.75 -13.34 -0.39
C GLY A 168 -13.85 -13.94 0.47
N GLY A 169 -15.08 -14.00 -0.07
CA GLY A 169 -16.25 -14.59 0.56
C GLY A 169 -16.09 -16.08 0.88
N ILE A 170 -15.29 -16.84 0.10
CA ILE A 170 -14.96 -18.24 0.44
C ILE A 170 -14.30 -18.32 1.82
N ALA A 171 -13.27 -17.52 2.07
CA ALA A 171 -12.61 -17.50 3.39
C ALA A 171 -13.56 -17.01 4.48
N GLY A 172 -14.37 -15.99 4.19
CA GLY A 172 -15.39 -15.49 5.10
C GLY A 172 -16.46 -16.54 5.46
N PHE A 173 -16.90 -17.33 4.49
CA PHE A 173 -17.85 -18.43 4.70
C PHE A 173 -17.24 -19.54 5.55
N LEU A 174 -16.00 -19.95 5.25
CA LEU A 174 -15.30 -20.97 6.03
C LEU A 174 -15.10 -20.53 7.48
N LYS A 175 -14.76 -19.25 7.70
CA LYS A 175 -14.67 -18.65 9.03
C LYS A 175 -16.04 -18.67 9.75
N ALA A 176 -17.08 -18.21 9.06
CA ALA A 176 -18.42 -18.10 9.64
C ALA A 176 -19.07 -19.45 10.00
N ARG A 177 -18.81 -20.49 9.21
CA ARG A 177 -19.50 -21.79 9.34
C ARG A 177 -18.70 -22.83 10.11
N PHE A 178 -17.37 -22.81 9.99
CA PHE A 178 -16.46 -23.82 10.52
C PHE A 178 -15.41 -23.26 11.47
N ASP A 179 -15.45 -21.96 11.75
CA ASP A 179 -14.43 -21.22 12.53
C ASP A 179 -12.99 -21.45 12.02
N ALA A 180 -12.87 -21.68 10.70
CA ALA A 180 -11.57 -21.84 10.06
C ALA A 180 -10.70 -20.58 10.25
N ASN A 181 -9.39 -20.79 10.40
CA ASN A 181 -8.46 -19.68 10.53
C ASN A 181 -8.38 -18.91 9.20
N GLU A 182 -8.79 -17.64 9.22
CA GLU A 182 -8.86 -16.80 8.03
C GLU A 182 -7.48 -16.52 7.40
N VAL A 183 -6.42 -16.46 8.21
CA VAL A 183 -5.05 -16.25 7.74
C VAL A 183 -4.60 -17.44 6.87
N ILE A 184 -4.76 -18.66 7.40
CA ILE A 184 -4.37 -19.87 6.67
C ILE A 184 -5.21 -20.03 5.41
N THR A 185 -6.52 -19.87 5.54
CA THR A 185 -7.45 -20.03 4.40
C THR A 185 -7.14 -19.03 3.28
N THR A 186 -6.88 -17.76 3.62
CA THR A 186 -6.59 -16.73 2.61
C THR A 186 -5.23 -16.93 1.95
N ILE A 187 -4.21 -17.39 2.67
CA ILE A 187 -2.90 -17.75 2.08
C ILE A 187 -3.07 -18.93 1.11
N MET A 188 -3.82 -19.95 1.49
CA MET A 188 -4.08 -21.10 0.61
C MET A 188 -4.83 -20.68 -0.65
N LEU A 189 -5.83 -19.81 -0.52
CA LEU A 189 -6.56 -19.25 -1.66
C LEU A 189 -5.67 -18.40 -2.60
N ASN A 190 -4.62 -17.75 -2.10
CA ASN A 190 -3.66 -17.07 -2.96
C ASN A 190 -2.95 -18.06 -3.90
N TRP A 191 -2.44 -19.17 -3.34
CA TRP A 191 -1.77 -20.20 -4.14
C TRP A 191 -2.71 -20.86 -5.15
N ILE A 192 -3.96 -21.10 -4.76
CA ILE A 192 -4.99 -21.62 -5.68
C ILE A 192 -5.23 -20.61 -6.81
N ALA A 193 -5.34 -19.30 -6.51
CA ALA A 193 -5.55 -18.28 -7.52
C ALA A 193 -4.38 -18.14 -8.50
N VAL A 194 -3.14 -18.21 -8.02
CA VAL A 194 -1.92 -18.17 -8.87
C VAL A 194 -1.93 -19.35 -9.85
N ASN A 195 -2.15 -20.58 -9.35
CA ASN A 195 -2.18 -21.77 -10.19
C ASN A 195 -3.41 -21.79 -11.13
N LEU A 196 -4.55 -21.27 -10.67
CA LEU A 196 -5.75 -21.10 -11.49
C LEU A 196 -5.48 -20.13 -12.66
N LEU A 197 -4.82 -19.00 -12.39
CA LEU A 197 -4.43 -18.05 -13.44
C LEU A 197 -3.49 -18.69 -14.45
N ALA A 198 -2.43 -19.36 -13.99
CA ALA A 198 -1.50 -20.06 -14.84
C ALA A 198 -2.21 -21.08 -15.75
N TRP A 199 -3.16 -21.85 -15.20
CA TRP A 199 -3.97 -22.77 -15.98
C TRP A 199 -4.90 -22.04 -16.96
N LEU A 200 -5.61 -20.98 -16.54
CA LEU A 200 -6.50 -20.21 -17.40
C LEU A 200 -5.76 -19.67 -18.64
N LEU A 201 -4.54 -19.15 -18.46
CA LEU A 201 -3.72 -18.62 -19.56
C LEU A 201 -3.25 -19.69 -20.57
N THR A 202 -3.41 -20.98 -20.26
CA THR A 202 -3.18 -22.07 -21.23
C THR A 202 -4.43 -22.45 -22.01
N THR A 203 -5.62 -22.04 -21.55
CA THR A 203 -6.90 -22.38 -22.16
C THR A 203 -7.20 -21.51 -23.39
N ALA A 204 -7.91 -22.06 -24.36
CA ALA A 204 -8.34 -21.32 -25.55
C ALA A 204 -9.23 -20.10 -25.22
N ALA A 205 -9.89 -20.09 -24.06
CA ALA A 205 -10.76 -18.99 -23.61
C ALA A 205 -9.97 -17.75 -23.14
N PHE A 206 -8.72 -17.93 -22.68
CA PHE A 206 -7.91 -16.86 -22.12
C PHE A 206 -6.60 -16.60 -22.86
N ARG A 207 -6.10 -17.56 -23.64
CA ARG A 207 -4.81 -17.43 -24.33
C ARG A 207 -4.94 -16.55 -25.57
N ALA A 208 -4.06 -15.56 -25.68
CA ALA A 208 -3.93 -14.78 -26.91
C ALA A 208 -3.39 -15.66 -28.05
N PRO A 209 -3.96 -15.58 -29.27
CA PRO A 209 -3.45 -16.29 -30.44
C PRO A 209 -2.08 -15.72 -30.84
N ASN A 210 -1.18 -16.59 -31.31
CA ASN A 210 0.13 -16.20 -31.87
C ASN A 210 1.11 -15.52 -30.92
N VAL A 211 0.96 -15.72 -29.59
CA VAL A 211 1.87 -15.21 -28.58
C VAL A 211 2.56 -16.37 -27.88
N LEU A 212 3.89 -16.28 -27.75
CA LEU A 212 4.70 -17.32 -27.09
C LEU A 212 4.53 -17.32 -25.58
N THR A 213 4.41 -16.13 -24.98
CA THR A 213 4.22 -15.97 -23.53
C THR A 213 2.76 -16.22 -23.13
N PRO A 214 2.50 -16.89 -21.99
CA PRO A 214 1.13 -17.06 -21.49
C PRO A 214 0.52 -15.71 -21.11
N GLN A 215 -0.32 -15.17 -22.00
CA GLN A 215 -1.07 -13.93 -21.74
C GLN A 215 -2.41 -13.93 -22.48
N SER A 216 -3.34 -13.12 -21.96
CA SER A 216 -4.65 -12.93 -22.59
C SER A 216 -4.58 -12.00 -23.80
N PRO A 217 -5.59 -12.02 -24.67
CA PRO A 217 -5.82 -10.93 -25.61
C PRO A 217 -5.88 -9.59 -24.88
N GLN A 218 -5.57 -8.51 -25.61
CA GLN A 218 -5.74 -7.17 -25.07
C GLN A 218 -7.21 -6.87 -24.83
N VAL A 219 -7.48 -6.17 -23.75
CA VAL A 219 -8.81 -5.61 -23.43
C VAL A 219 -9.22 -4.66 -24.54
N LYS A 220 -10.47 -4.77 -25.01
CA LYS A 220 -11.00 -3.88 -26.04
C LYS A 220 -11.01 -2.43 -25.58
N ALA A 221 -10.77 -1.50 -26.49
CA ALA A 221 -10.77 -0.07 -26.20
C ALA A 221 -12.06 0.42 -25.51
N THR A 222 -13.20 -0.26 -25.76
CA THR A 222 -14.50 0.03 -25.14
C THR A 222 -14.56 -0.31 -23.63
N ALA A 223 -13.68 -1.19 -23.14
CA ALA A 223 -13.58 -1.54 -21.73
C ALA A 223 -12.34 -0.93 -21.04
N MET A 224 -11.44 -0.29 -21.79
CA MET A 224 -10.28 0.39 -21.21
C MET A 224 -10.70 1.63 -20.41
N LEU A 225 -10.01 1.87 -19.32
CA LEU A 225 -10.18 3.09 -18.52
C LEU A 225 -9.61 4.30 -19.30
N PRO A 226 -10.41 5.34 -19.58
CA PRO A 226 -9.95 6.50 -20.32
C PRO A 226 -8.85 7.24 -19.54
N ARG A 227 -7.87 7.78 -20.26
CA ARG A 227 -6.80 8.61 -19.71
C ARG A 227 -7.33 9.99 -19.34
N LEU A 228 -6.92 10.51 -18.16
CA LEU A 228 -7.43 11.79 -17.63
C LEU A 228 -6.67 13.01 -18.14
N LEU A 229 -5.38 12.86 -18.47
CA LEU A 229 -4.45 13.96 -18.79
C LEU A 229 -3.94 13.89 -20.23
N GLY A 230 -4.67 13.24 -21.12
CA GLY A 230 -4.29 13.04 -22.52
C GLY A 230 -3.32 11.87 -22.73
N ASP A 231 -2.96 11.62 -24.01
CA ASP A 231 -2.23 10.40 -24.41
C ASP A 231 -0.79 10.34 -23.92
N GLN A 232 -0.20 11.48 -23.53
CA GLN A 232 1.17 11.56 -23.04
C GLN A 232 1.32 10.97 -21.61
N PHE A 233 0.22 10.86 -20.87
CA PHE A 233 0.21 10.42 -19.47
C PHE A 233 -0.60 9.14 -19.30
N ARG A 234 -0.14 8.25 -18.42
CA ARG A 234 -0.79 6.96 -18.17
C ARG A 234 -1.89 7.04 -17.09
N LEU A 235 -2.08 8.19 -16.43
CA LEU A 235 -3.10 8.35 -15.42
C LEU A 235 -4.49 8.23 -16.03
N HIS A 236 -5.24 7.26 -15.55
CA HIS A 236 -6.56 6.90 -16.09
C HIS A 236 -7.68 7.08 -15.05
N LEU A 237 -8.93 6.95 -15.49
CA LEU A 237 -10.13 7.09 -14.64
C LEU A 237 -10.10 6.24 -13.35
N GLY A 238 -9.27 5.21 -13.30
CA GLY A 238 -9.02 4.41 -12.09
C GLY A 238 -8.62 5.25 -10.87
N PHE A 239 -7.93 6.39 -11.09
CA PHE A 239 -7.60 7.31 -9.99
C PHE A 239 -8.85 7.92 -9.34
N VAL A 240 -9.85 8.28 -10.14
CA VAL A 240 -11.13 8.77 -9.62
C VAL A 240 -11.88 7.63 -8.91
N ILE A 241 -11.85 6.41 -9.48
CA ILE A 241 -12.44 5.22 -8.85
C ILE A 241 -11.79 4.95 -7.49
N MET A 242 -10.47 5.12 -7.38
CA MET A 242 -9.73 5.00 -6.11
C MET A 242 -10.23 6.01 -5.07
N LEU A 243 -10.44 7.28 -5.45
CA LEU A 243 -11.00 8.29 -4.54
C LEU A 243 -12.42 7.94 -4.12
N LEU A 244 -13.25 7.44 -5.04
CA LEU A 244 -14.60 6.96 -4.72
C LEU A 244 -14.57 5.74 -3.79
N ALA A 245 -13.63 4.81 -3.98
CA ALA A 245 -13.43 3.67 -3.08
C ALA A 245 -13.00 4.13 -1.67
N ALA A 246 -12.14 5.15 -1.58
CA ALA A 246 -11.75 5.74 -0.30
C ALA A 246 -12.93 6.44 0.40
N LEU A 247 -13.75 7.17 -0.36
CA LEU A 247 -14.99 7.77 0.14
C LEU A 247 -15.99 6.70 0.59
N PHE A 248 -16.12 5.61 -0.18
CA PHE A 248 -16.95 4.46 0.19
C PHE A 248 -16.49 3.83 1.50
N LEU A 249 -15.19 3.60 1.69
CA LEU A 249 -14.64 3.07 2.95
C LEU A 249 -14.94 4.01 4.12
N TRP A 250 -14.74 5.32 3.92
CA TRP A 250 -15.08 6.31 4.95
C TRP A 250 -16.55 6.25 5.32
N TRP A 251 -17.46 6.26 4.34
CA TRP A 251 -18.90 6.17 4.56
C TRP A 251 -19.27 4.84 5.21
N LEU A 252 -18.76 3.73 4.71
CA LEU A 252 -19.02 2.39 5.25
C LEU A 252 -18.64 2.32 6.73
N MET A 253 -17.45 2.78 7.09
CA MET A 253 -16.94 2.65 8.45
C MET A 253 -17.49 3.71 9.41
N SER A 254 -17.86 4.90 8.94
CA SER A 254 -18.23 6.03 9.83
C SER A 254 -19.73 6.27 9.91
N ARG A 255 -20.49 5.90 8.87
CA ARG A 255 -21.90 6.29 8.72
C ARG A 255 -22.86 5.11 8.55
N SER A 256 -22.38 3.89 8.21
CA SER A 256 -23.25 2.77 7.96
C SER A 256 -23.48 1.88 9.21
N THR A 257 -24.64 1.23 9.26
CA THR A 257 -24.96 0.22 10.27
C THR A 257 -24.09 -1.04 10.13
N LEU A 258 -23.68 -1.39 8.91
CA LEU A 258 -22.75 -2.48 8.64
C LEU A 258 -21.38 -2.18 9.24
N GLY A 259 -20.85 -0.97 9.04
CA GLY A 259 -19.58 -0.57 9.61
C GLY A 259 -19.60 -0.53 11.14
N PHE A 260 -20.70 -0.15 11.74
CA PHE A 260 -20.90 -0.29 13.19
C PHE A 260 -20.77 -1.75 13.64
N ARG A 261 -21.50 -2.67 12.98
CA ARG A 261 -21.42 -4.12 13.28
C ARG A 261 -20.01 -4.67 13.12
N PHE A 262 -19.30 -4.28 12.07
CA PHE A 262 -17.93 -4.71 11.81
C PHE A 262 -16.98 -4.27 12.91
N ARG A 263 -17.04 -3.01 13.35
CA ARG A 263 -16.21 -2.52 14.45
C ARG A 263 -16.58 -3.18 15.77
N ALA A 264 -17.87 -3.36 16.07
CA ALA A 264 -18.33 -4.01 17.28
C ALA A 264 -17.81 -5.45 17.38
N VAL A 265 -17.86 -6.20 16.27
CA VAL A 265 -17.28 -7.57 16.19
C VAL A 265 -15.76 -7.53 16.32
N GLY A 266 -15.08 -6.55 15.72
CA GLY A 266 -13.63 -6.40 15.79
C GLY A 266 -13.13 -6.08 17.19
N GLU A 267 -13.84 -5.23 17.94
CA GLU A 267 -13.48 -4.86 19.31
C GLU A 267 -13.73 -6.01 20.31
N ASN A 268 -14.92 -6.62 20.26
CA ASN A 268 -15.25 -7.75 21.14
C ASN A 268 -16.36 -8.62 20.53
N PRO A 269 -16.01 -9.76 19.90
CA PRO A 269 -16.99 -10.65 19.29
C PRO A 269 -18.06 -11.18 20.27
N ARG A 270 -17.67 -11.45 21.52
CA ARG A 270 -18.60 -11.95 22.54
C ARG A 270 -19.63 -10.91 22.95
N ALA A 271 -19.17 -9.66 23.18
CA ALA A 271 -20.07 -8.56 23.51
C ALA A 271 -21.00 -8.23 22.33
N ALA A 272 -20.50 -8.25 21.11
CA ALA A 272 -21.30 -8.06 19.89
C ALA A 272 -22.40 -9.13 19.78
N GLN A 273 -22.09 -10.38 20.08
CA GLN A 273 -23.04 -11.49 20.06
C GLN A 273 -24.16 -11.30 21.11
N VAL A 274 -23.81 -10.87 22.32
CA VAL A 274 -24.80 -10.57 23.38
C VAL A 274 -25.71 -9.41 22.96
N ALA A 275 -25.18 -8.44 22.20
CA ALA A 275 -25.95 -7.35 21.62
C ALA A 275 -26.78 -7.75 20.38
N GLY A 276 -26.87 -9.04 20.04
CA GLY A 276 -27.66 -9.54 18.91
C GLY A 276 -26.97 -9.42 17.53
N ILE A 277 -25.67 -9.11 17.47
CA ILE A 277 -24.93 -9.02 16.22
C ILE A 277 -24.38 -10.41 15.86
N SER A 278 -24.78 -10.96 14.69
CA SER A 278 -24.25 -12.22 14.19
C SER A 278 -22.77 -12.04 13.77
N VAL A 279 -21.86 -12.65 14.54
CA VAL A 279 -20.42 -12.63 14.27
C VAL A 279 -20.10 -13.32 12.95
N GLY A 280 -20.69 -14.50 12.68
CA GLY A 280 -20.46 -15.25 11.44
C GLY A 280 -20.87 -14.46 10.19
N THR A 281 -22.10 -13.91 10.19
CA THR A 281 -22.57 -13.08 9.06
C THR A 281 -21.71 -11.86 8.86
N SER A 282 -21.26 -11.20 9.95
CA SER A 282 -20.37 -10.04 9.89
C SER A 282 -19.03 -10.42 9.28
N SER A 283 -18.41 -11.53 9.71
CA SER A 283 -17.15 -12.03 9.17
C SER A 283 -17.24 -12.35 7.67
N PHE A 284 -18.32 -13.00 7.24
CA PHE A 284 -18.58 -13.29 5.83
C PHE A 284 -18.67 -12.00 5.01
N LEU A 285 -19.49 -11.03 5.43
CA LEU A 285 -19.70 -9.77 4.72
C LEU A 285 -18.43 -8.91 4.67
N VAL A 286 -17.65 -8.92 5.76
CA VAL A 286 -16.34 -8.23 5.80
C VAL A 286 -15.42 -8.77 4.71
N MET A 287 -15.27 -10.09 4.63
CA MET A 287 -14.39 -10.71 3.64
C MET A 287 -14.90 -10.57 2.21
N LEU A 288 -16.23 -10.57 2.02
CA LEU A 288 -16.87 -10.31 0.73
C LEU A 288 -16.58 -8.88 0.25
N ILE A 289 -16.79 -7.87 1.11
CA ILE A 289 -16.56 -6.45 0.77
C ILE A 289 -15.06 -6.18 0.60
N ALA A 290 -14.23 -6.70 1.50
CA ALA A 290 -12.78 -6.59 1.39
C ALA A 290 -12.27 -7.16 0.07
N GLY A 291 -12.70 -8.39 -0.26
CA GLY A 291 -12.36 -9.05 -1.51
C GLY A 291 -12.89 -8.30 -2.75
N GLY A 292 -14.08 -7.71 -2.65
CA GLY A 292 -14.66 -6.89 -3.73
C GLY A 292 -13.84 -5.64 -4.01
N LEU A 293 -13.35 -4.93 -2.99
CA LEU A 293 -12.46 -3.79 -3.14
C LEU A 293 -11.10 -4.21 -3.72
N VAL A 294 -10.52 -5.32 -3.25
CA VAL A 294 -9.27 -5.83 -3.81
C VAL A 294 -9.45 -6.25 -5.26
N GLY A 295 -10.57 -6.93 -5.60
CA GLY A 295 -10.93 -7.28 -6.97
C GLY A 295 -11.15 -6.06 -7.86
N LEU A 296 -11.71 -4.96 -7.32
CA LEU A 296 -11.76 -3.68 -8.00
C LEU A 296 -10.36 -3.14 -8.30
N GLY A 297 -9.41 -3.24 -7.35
CA GLY A 297 -8.00 -2.90 -7.58
C GLY A 297 -7.41 -3.69 -8.74
N GLY A 298 -7.69 -5.01 -8.79
CA GLY A 298 -7.28 -5.88 -9.89
C GLY A 298 -7.92 -5.50 -11.23
N ALA A 299 -9.23 -5.20 -11.24
CA ALA A 299 -9.93 -4.74 -12.44
C ALA A 299 -9.34 -3.41 -12.95
N VAL A 300 -9.10 -2.45 -12.07
CA VAL A 300 -8.47 -1.17 -12.42
C VAL A 300 -7.07 -1.37 -12.96
N ASN A 301 -6.30 -2.30 -12.39
CA ASN A 301 -4.96 -2.63 -12.88
C ASN A 301 -4.99 -3.17 -14.32
N VAL A 302 -5.84 -4.16 -14.60
CA VAL A 302 -5.90 -4.79 -15.93
C VAL A 302 -6.57 -3.91 -16.99
N LEU A 303 -7.60 -3.12 -16.60
CA LEU A 303 -8.34 -2.27 -17.56
C LEU A 303 -7.66 -0.91 -17.82
N GLY A 304 -6.76 -0.47 -16.92
CA GLY A 304 -6.16 0.86 -16.99
C GLY A 304 -4.64 0.87 -17.15
N THR A 305 -3.93 -0.10 -16.59
CA THR A 305 -2.46 -0.09 -16.55
C THR A 305 -1.85 -1.14 -17.48
N GLU A 306 -2.26 -2.41 -17.35
CA GLU A 306 -1.64 -3.55 -18.03
C GLU A 306 -2.29 -3.88 -19.39
N HIS A 307 -3.57 -3.64 -19.52
CA HIS A 307 -4.41 -3.90 -20.72
C HIS A 307 -4.45 -5.37 -21.19
N SER A 308 -3.77 -6.26 -20.50
CA SER A 308 -3.81 -7.72 -20.74
C SER A 308 -3.55 -8.46 -19.42
N LEU A 309 -4.02 -9.69 -19.36
CA LEU A 309 -3.81 -10.57 -18.22
C LEU A 309 -2.55 -11.41 -18.47
N ASN A 310 -1.62 -11.41 -17.53
CA ASN A 310 -0.42 -12.22 -17.52
C ASN A 310 -0.23 -12.87 -16.15
N ASP A 311 0.71 -13.80 -16.01
CA ASP A 311 1.00 -14.50 -14.76
C ASP A 311 1.52 -13.58 -13.64
N GLY A 312 2.16 -12.47 -14.01
CA GLY A 312 2.66 -11.44 -13.10
C GLY A 312 1.67 -10.33 -12.73
N ILE A 313 0.39 -10.40 -13.13
CA ILE A 313 -0.61 -9.31 -12.97
C ILE A 313 -0.74 -8.78 -11.55
N ALA A 314 -0.56 -9.61 -10.56
CA ALA A 314 -0.64 -9.21 -9.15
C ALA A 314 0.63 -8.54 -8.64
N GLY A 315 1.80 -8.87 -9.21
CA GLY A 315 3.09 -8.42 -8.70
C GLY A 315 3.16 -8.53 -7.17
N SER A 316 3.62 -7.47 -6.52
CA SER A 316 3.64 -7.34 -5.05
C SER A 316 2.37 -6.67 -4.47
N ILE A 317 1.44 -6.19 -5.32
CA ILE A 317 0.30 -5.34 -4.89
C ILE A 317 -0.50 -5.97 -3.75
N GLY A 318 -0.75 -7.30 -3.80
CA GLY A 318 -1.54 -7.98 -2.78
C GLY A 318 -0.92 -7.94 -1.39
N PHE A 319 0.40 -8.10 -1.27
CA PHE A 319 1.14 -8.02 -0.01
C PHE A 319 1.42 -6.56 0.40
N ASP A 320 1.80 -5.72 -0.55
CA ASP A 320 2.05 -4.29 -0.29
C ASP A 320 0.78 -3.59 0.22
N ALA A 321 -0.40 -4.02 -0.26
CA ALA A 321 -1.69 -3.51 0.20
C ALA A 321 -1.91 -3.73 1.71
N ILE A 322 -1.45 -4.86 2.26
CA ILE A 322 -1.49 -5.13 3.71
C ILE A 322 -0.66 -4.08 4.45
N THR A 323 0.57 -3.89 3.98
CA THR A 323 1.52 -2.94 4.57
C THR A 323 1.00 -1.50 4.49
N VAL A 324 0.47 -1.10 3.32
CA VAL A 324 -0.12 0.23 3.10
C VAL A 324 -1.34 0.45 3.99
N ALA A 325 -2.19 -0.56 4.17
CA ALA A 325 -3.35 -0.46 5.06
C ALA A 325 -2.95 -0.30 6.53
N LEU A 326 -1.94 -1.04 6.99
CA LEU A 326 -1.39 -0.92 8.34
C LEU A 326 -0.71 0.44 8.54
N LEU A 327 0.13 0.85 7.60
CA LEU A 327 0.83 2.14 7.62
C LEU A 327 -0.17 3.31 7.63
N GLY A 328 -1.23 3.22 6.85
CA GLY A 328 -2.34 4.17 6.80
C GLY A 328 -3.30 4.06 7.99
N ARG A 329 -2.99 3.19 9.00
CA ARG A 329 -3.83 2.94 10.18
C ARG A 329 -5.28 2.60 9.83
N SER A 330 -5.46 1.91 8.74
CA SER A 330 -6.77 1.56 8.18
C SER A 330 -7.71 2.76 7.99
N GLY A 331 -7.17 3.99 7.94
CA GLY A 331 -7.91 5.23 7.65
C GLY A 331 -7.80 5.59 6.17
N PRO A 332 -8.90 6.03 5.49
CA PRO A 332 -8.86 6.27 4.04
C PRO A 332 -7.78 7.26 3.60
N VAL A 333 -7.66 8.39 4.28
CA VAL A 333 -6.64 9.41 3.98
C VAL A 333 -5.22 8.87 4.23
N GLY A 334 -5.02 8.17 5.37
CA GLY A 334 -3.75 7.55 5.69
C GLY A 334 -3.32 6.52 4.66
N ILE A 335 -4.26 5.71 4.14
CA ILE A 335 -4.03 4.71 3.10
C ILE A 335 -3.64 5.36 1.78
N ILE A 336 -4.29 6.46 1.38
CA ILE A 336 -3.93 7.21 0.17
C ILE A 336 -2.48 7.71 0.28
N LEU A 337 -2.13 8.37 1.39
CA LEU A 337 -0.78 8.89 1.58
C LEU A 337 0.28 7.78 1.64
N ALA A 338 -0.01 6.70 2.37
CA ALA A 338 0.87 5.53 2.46
C ALA A 338 1.05 4.84 1.09
N GLY A 339 -0.04 4.71 0.31
CA GLY A 339 0.01 4.10 -1.01
C GLY A 339 0.78 4.94 -2.04
N ILE A 340 0.64 6.26 -2.01
CA ILE A 340 1.44 7.16 -2.85
C ILE A 340 2.93 7.06 -2.47
N LEU A 341 3.24 7.01 -1.18
CA LEU A 341 4.61 6.82 -0.71
C LEU A 341 5.19 5.49 -1.20
N PHE A 342 4.45 4.39 -1.04
CA PHE A 342 4.89 3.05 -1.48
C PHE A 342 5.11 2.98 -2.99
N ALA A 343 4.16 3.49 -3.76
CA ALA A 343 4.29 3.57 -5.21
C ALA A 343 5.46 4.47 -5.63
N GLY A 344 5.69 5.59 -4.92
CA GLY A 344 6.84 6.46 -5.14
C GLY A 344 8.17 5.76 -4.89
N LEU A 345 8.29 5.01 -3.79
CA LEU A 345 9.48 4.20 -3.52
C LEU A 345 9.67 3.11 -4.58
N SER A 346 8.60 2.48 -5.06
CA SER A 346 8.66 1.47 -6.11
C SER A 346 9.06 2.05 -7.48
N THR A 347 8.45 3.16 -7.91
CA THR A 347 8.76 3.81 -9.19
C THR A 347 10.14 4.47 -9.18
N GLY A 348 10.48 5.15 -8.08
CA GLY A 348 11.80 5.73 -7.88
C GLY A 348 12.89 4.65 -7.78
N GLY A 349 12.58 3.52 -7.15
CA GLY A 349 13.47 2.38 -7.06
C GLY A 349 13.81 1.76 -8.41
N ARG A 350 12.83 1.58 -9.29
CA ARG A 350 13.09 1.15 -10.68
C ARG A 350 13.98 2.14 -11.44
N TYR A 351 13.86 3.43 -11.14
CA TYR A 351 14.73 4.43 -11.73
C TYR A 351 16.17 4.35 -11.17
N MET A 352 16.32 4.09 -9.86
CA MET A 352 17.61 3.83 -9.23
C MET A 352 18.31 2.61 -9.83
N GLU A 353 17.57 1.52 -10.10
CA GLU A 353 18.10 0.32 -10.76
C GLU A 353 18.72 0.66 -12.12
N GLY A 354 18.04 1.51 -12.92
CA GLY A 354 18.57 2.01 -14.19
C GLY A 354 19.85 2.86 -14.05
N GLN A 355 20.20 3.30 -12.83
CA GLN A 355 21.44 4.03 -12.50
C GLN A 355 22.49 3.13 -11.81
N GLY A 356 22.30 1.80 -11.80
CA GLY A 356 23.25 0.83 -11.25
C GLY A 356 23.10 0.50 -9.77
N VAL A 357 22.01 0.93 -9.12
CA VAL A 357 21.69 0.54 -7.73
C VAL A 357 20.94 -0.79 -7.76
N PRO A 358 21.39 -1.84 -7.05
CA PRO A 358 20.70 -3.14 -7.03
C PRO A 358 19.23 -3.02 -6.59
N ILE A 359 18.31 -3.70 -7.28
CA ILE A 359 16.88 -3.65 -6.99
C ILE A 359 16.54 -4.14 -5.58
N ASP A 360 17.31 -5.09 -5.06
CA ASP A 360 17.15 -5.60 -3.70
C ASP A 360 17.31 -4.52 -2.63
N LEU A 361 18.17 -3.52 -2.87
CA LEU A 361 18.32 -2.38 -1.96
C LEU A 361 17.05 -1.54 -1.88
N VAL A 362 16.32 -1.41 -2.98
CA VAL A 362 15.05 -0.69 -3.00
C VAL A 362 14.03 -1.40 -2.11
N ALA A 363 13.94 -2.73 -2.21
CA ALA A 363 13.07 -3.53 -1.36
C ALA A 363 13.44 -3.39 0.13
N VAL A 364 14.76 -3.34 0.44
CA VAL A 364 15.25 -3.10 1.82
C VAL A 364 14.89 -1.69 2.29
N ILE A 365 15.02 -0.66 1.44
CA ILE A 365 14.62 0.72 1.78
C ILE A 365 13.12 0.76 2.13
N GLN A 366 12.28 0.15 1.31
CA GLN A 366 10.84 0.04 1.58
C GLN A 366 10.58 -0.66 2.92
N ALA A 367 11.20 -1.80 3.15
CA ALA A 367 11.06 -2.55 4.40
C ALA A 367 11.50 -1.75 5.63
N LEU A 368 12.59 -0.99 5.55
CA LEU A 368 13.07 -0.13 6.64
C LEU A 368 12.11 1.02 6.92
N VAL A 369 11.60 1.69 5.88
CA VAL A 369 10.59 2.75 6.04
C VAL A 369 9.37 2.21 6.76
N VAL A 370 8.86 1.04 6.32
CA VAL A 370 7.72 0.38 6.95
C VAL A 370 8.01 0.01 8.40
N LEU A 371 9.16 -0.63 8.66
CA LEU A 371 9.55 -1.05 10.00
C LEU A 371 9.55 0.11 10.99
N PHE A 372 10.18 1.23 10.62
CA PHE A 372 10.27 2.38 11.51
C PHE A 372 8.94 3.11 11.68
N ILE A 373 8.10 3.19 10.65
CA ILE A 373 6.78 3.81 10.78
C ILE A 373 5.82 2.89 11.55
N ALA A 374 5.92 1.57 11.38
CA ALA A 374 5.09 0.60 12.09
C ALA A 374 5.48 0.43 13.57
N ALA A 375 6.69 0.82 13.95
CA ALA A 375 7.22 0.70 15.31
C ALA A 375 7.53 2.06 15.98
N PRO A 376 6.52 2.93 16.23
CA PRO A 376 6.74 4.24 16.85
C PRO A 376 7.49 4.21 18.18
N PRO A 377 7.30 3.19 19.06
CA PRO A 377 8.07 3.10 20.32
C PRO A 377 9.57 2.92 20.09
N LEU A 378 9.96 2.17 19.05
CA LEU A 378 11.36 2.00 18.67
C LEU A 378 11.98 3.33 18.26
N VAL A 379 11.30 4.06 17.35
CA VAL A 379 11.73 5.37 16.86
C VAL A 379 11.84 6.39 18.01
N ARG A 380 10.86 6.44 18.90
CA ARG A 380 10.88 7.31 20.08
C ARG A 380 12.05 6.99 21.01
N ARG A 381 12.42 5.71 21.16
CA ARG A 381 13.55 5.30 21.97
C ARG A 381 14.89 5.69 21.34
N MET A 382 15.04 5.46 20.04
CA MET A 382 16.25 5.79 19.29
C MET A 382 16.47 7.30 19.16
N SER A 383 15.40 8.07 18.93
CA SER A 383 15.48 9.53 18.76
C SER A 383 15.57 10.31 20.07
N GLY A 384 15.46 9.65 21.23
CA GLY A 384 15.43 10.33 22.54
C GLY A 384 14.16 11.17 22.80
N LEU A 385 13.15 11.13 21.92
CA LEU A 385 11.91 11.87 22.08
C LEU A 385 11.16 11.53 23.39
N ASN A 386 11.40 10.36 23.96
CA ASN A 386 10.88 9.97 25.28
C ASN A 386 11.41 10.86 26.42
N LEU A 387 12.58 11.48 26.26
CA LEU A 387 13.16 12.38 27.26
C LEU A 387 12.40 13.71 27.33
N LEU A 388 11.81 14.15 26.21
CA LEU A 388 11.01 15.38 26.12
C LEU A 388 9.60 15.21 26.73
N THR A 389 9.12 13.98 26.88
CA THR A 389 7.78 13.67 27.41
C THR A 389 7.79 13.25 28.87
N ARG A 390 8.96 13.09 29.50
CA ARG A 390 9.04 12.82 30.95
C ARG A 390 8.57 14.05 31.71
N PRO A 391 7.57 13.93 32.60
CA PRO A 391 7.22 15.02 33.50
C PRO A 391 8.48 15.37 34.30
N ARG A 392 8.86 16.66 34.33
CA ARG A 392 9.89 17.14 35.26
C ARG A 392 9.43 16.73 36.67
N ARG A 393 10.10 15.76 37.25
CA ARG A 393 9.98 15.51 38.69
C ARG A 393 10.34 16.82 39.37
N THR A 394 9.36 17.52 39.86
CA THR A 394 9.55 18.66 40.76
C THR A 394 10.37 18.19 41.92
N ALA A 395 11.45 18.91 42.21
CA ALA A 395 12.42 18.63 43.28
C ALA A 395 11.82 18.79 44.71
N ALA A 396 10.49 18.69 44.86
CA ALA A 396 9.75 18.87 46.07
C ALA A 396 9.57 17.60 46.94
N ALA A 397 10.31 16.51 46.61
CA ALA A 397 10.24 15.27 47.41
C ALA A 397 11.60 14.91 48.05
N LYS A 398 12.32 15.94 48.55
CA LYS A 398 13.56 15.74 49.34
C LYS A 398 13.53 16.43 50.73
N GLU A 399 12.38 16.94 51.13
CA GLU A 399 12.15 17.45 52.49
C GLU A 399 10.85 16.88 53.05
N ALA A 400 10.86 15.61 53.42
CA ALA A 400 9.95 14.99 54.38
C ALA A 400 10.64 13.73 54.95
#